data_8737d28068a63d73a12ec694366ba9a3
#
_entry.id   8737d28068a63d73a12ec694366ba9a3
#
_cell.length_a   1.000
_cell.length_b   1.000
_cell.length_c   1.000
_cell.angle_alpha   90.00
_cell.angle_beta   90.00
_cell.angle_gamma   90.00
#
_symmetry.space_group_name_H-M   'P 1'
#
loop_
_entity.id
_entity.type
_entity.pdbx_description
1 polymer ?
#
loop_
_entity_poly.entity_id
_entity_poly.type
_entity_poly.pdbx_seq_one_letter_code
_entity_poly.pdbx_strand_id
1 'polypeptide(L)'
;MLAFIAFGISLGFKTVLIAHITFNIPYVILSVMPKLKQTNKSTYEAAMDLGAGPVQAFFKVVFPDIMPGVLSGFLMAFTMSLDDFIITHFTRGAGIDTLSTLIYSEVRRGIKPSMYALSTLIFVTVLVLLIITNFSPEETKKTAVPLSPEENARRLNRRKRNSNIKRAVLAAATVVIICVVGFTTYGRYSTKHSNELYVYNWGEYIDDSVIEQFREETGIEVTYDLFETNEEMYPVIEAGAVNYDVVCPSDYMIQKMIENNLLAEINFDNIPNLANIDPKFLEMSREFDPENLYSVPYTWGTVGILYYIPKCRRCLS
;
A
#
# COMPACT_ATOMS: atom_id res chain seq x y z
N MET A 1 -0.63 14.23 -2.70
CA MET A 1 0.65 14.52 -3.39
C MET A 1 0.97 16.02 -3.39
N LEU A 2 0.21 16.87 -4.10
CA LEU A 2 0.52 18.31 -4.24
C LEU A 2 0.73 19.04 -2.91
N ALA A 3 -0.04 18.75 -1.87
CA ALA A 3 0.14 19.38 -0.56
C ALA A 3 1.50 19.02 0.06
N PHE A 4 1.95 17.77 -0.02
CA PHE A 4 3.26 17.36 0.51
C PHE A 4 4.40 18.05 -0.23
N ILE A 5 4.29 18.17 -1.55
CA ILE A 5 5.26 18.86 -2.40
C ILE A 5 5.32 20.35 -2.04
N ALA A 6 4.17 21.01 -1.90
CA ALA A 6 4.09 22.42 -1.52
C ALA A 6 4.74 22.74 -0.15
N PHE A 7 4.75 21.75 0.76
CA PHE A 7 5.43 21.85 2.06
C PHE A 7 6.87 21.31 2.04
N GLY A 8 7.42 20.94 0.86
CA GLY A 8 8.77 20.41 0.74
C GLY A 8 8.97 19.05 1.45
N ILE A 9 7.92 18.26 1.58
CA ILE A 9 7.98 16.94 2.22
C ILE A 9 8.23 15.89 1.15
N SER A 10 9.37 15.20 1.22
CA SER A 10 9.68 14.06 0.35
C SER A 10 8.67 12.94 0.56
N LEU A 11 8.23 12.33 -0.55
CA LEU A 11 7.31 11.21 -0.51
C LEU A 11 7.99 9.97 0.09
N GLY A 12 7.22 9.20 0.86
CA GLY A 12 7.76 8.05 1.58
C GLY A 12 6.74 7.45 2.54
N PHE A 13 7.19 6.61 3.44
CA PHE A 13 6.33 5.98 4.45
C PHE A 13 5.51 6.98 5.28
N LYS A 14 6.12 8.13 5.64
CA LYS A 14 5.42 9.16 6.44
C LYS A 14 4.25 9.79 5.70
N THR A 15 4.42 10.06 4.41
CA THR A 15 3.37 10.67 3.58
C THR A 15 2.22 9.69 3.34
N VAL A 16 2.52 8.40 3.09
CA VAL A 16 1.51 7.34 3.02
C VAL A 16 0.72 7.26 4.33
N LEU A 17 1.43 7.19 5.47
CA LEU A 17 0.77 7.11 6.78
C LEU A 17 -0.16 8.29 7.06
N ILE A 18 0.31 9.53 6.81
CA ILE A 18 -0.50 10.74 7.02
C ILE A 18 -1.72 10.74 6.08
N ALA A 19 -1.53 10.36 4.81
CA ALA A 19 -2.60 10.33 3.84
C ALA A 19 -3.69 9.31 4.24
N HIS A 20 -3.30 8.09 4.65
CA HIS A 20 -4.23 7.06 5.13
C HIS A 20 -4.96 7.49 6.41
N ILE A 21 -4.27 8.10 7.38
CA ILE A 21 -4.91 8.63 8.58
C ILE A 21 -5.95 9.67 8.19
N THR A 22 -5.58 10.66 7.37
CA THR A 22 -6.47 11.76 6.96
C THR A 22 -7.70 11.24 6.22
N PHE A 23 -7.52 10.28 5.33
CA PHE A 23 -8.60 9.66 4.57
C PHE A 23 -9.56 8.87 5.47
N ASN A 24 -9.05 8.17 6.48
CA ASN A 24 -9.85 7.30 7.33
C ASN A 24 -10.58 8.05 8.47
N ILE A 25 -10.12 9.25 8.88
CA ILE A 25 -10.74 10.04 9.96
C ILE A 25 -12.27 10.21 9.79
N PRO A 26 -12.82 10.61 8.63
CA PRO A 26 -14.26 10.77 8.48
C PRO A 26 -15.04 9.49 8.74
N TYR A 27 -14.55 8.35 8.28
CA TYR A 27 -15.20 7.05 8.43
C TYR A 27 -15.21 6.57 9.88
N VAL A 28 -14.11 6.79 10.60
CA VAL A 28 -14.02 6.48 12.03
C VAL A 28 -14.98 7.37 12.82
N ILE A 29 -15.05 8.67 12.52
CA ILE A 29 -16.01 9.60 13.15
C ILE A 29 -17.44 9.13 12.91
N LEU A 30 -17.80 8.79 11.68
CA LEU A 30 -19.14 8.31 11.35
C LEU A 30 -19.51 6.99 12.06
N SER A 31 -18.53 6.15 12.37
CA SER A 31 -18.75 4.91 13.11
C SER A 31 -18.90 5.12 14.61
N VAL A 32 -18.15 6.07 15.19
CA VAL A 32 -18.16 6.33 16.65
C VAL A 32 -19.27 7.28 17.07
N MET A 33 -19.60 8.28 16.24
CA MET A 33 -20.55 9.33 16.56
C MET A 33 -21.96 8.81 16.98
N PRO A 34 -22.57 7.83 16.30
CA PRO A 34 -23.85 7.28 16.71
C PRO A 34 -23.82 6.64 18.10
N LYS A 35 -22.72 5.96 18.44
CA LYS A 35 -22.55 5.34 19.76
C LYS A 35 -22.37 6.40 20.84
N LEU A 36 -21.59 7.41 20.56
CA LEU A 36 -21.41 8.56 21.47
C LEU A 36 -22.73 9.27 21.75
N LYS A 37 -23.59 9.45 20.73
CA LYS A 37 -24.92 10.08 20.89
C LYS A 37 -25.90 9.18 21.66
N GLN A 38 -25.70 7.87 21.66
CA GLN A 38 -26.53 6.92 22.42
C GLN A 38 -26.09 6.78 23.88
N THR A 39 -24.89 7.24 24.24
CA THR A 39 -24.37 7.19 25.61
C THR A 39 -25.18 8.13 26.50
N ASN A 40 -25.60 7.64 27.66
CA ASN A 40 -26.40 8.40 28.60
C ASN A 40 -25.53 9.43 29.34
N LYS A 41 -25.79 10.71 29.12
CA LYS A 41 -25.08 11.81 29.77
C LYS A 41 -25.14 11.75 31.30
N SER A 42 -26.26 11.31 31.87
CA SER A 42 -26.43 11.23 33.32
C SER A 42 -25.47 10.24 33.98
N THR A 43 -25.02 9.18 33.26
CA THR A 43 -23.99 8.27 33.79
C THR A 43 -22.63 8.93 33.92
N TYR A 44 -22.28 9.80 32.96
CA TYR A 44 -21.06 10.60 33.02
C TYR A 44 -21.11 11.62 34.14
N GLU A 45 -22.22 12.35 34.28
CA GLU A 45 -22.47 13.34 35.33
C GLU A 45 -22.42 12.66 36.73
N ALA A 46 -23.08 11.53 36.90
CA ALA A 46 -23.04 10.78 38.15
C ALA A 46 -21.62 10.32 38.54
N ALA A 47 -20.78 9.96 37.57
CA ALA A 47 -19.38 9.64 37.84
C ALA A 47 -18.60 10.86 38.34
N MET A 48 -18.89 12.05 37.81
CA MET A 48 -18.26 13.27 38.27
C MET A 48 -18.75 13.68 39.64
N ASP A 49 -20.05 13.52 39.95
CA ASP A 49 -20.62 13.78 41.29
C ASP A 49 -20.00 12.87 42.37
N LEU A 50 -19.59 11.66 41.99
CA LEU A 50 -18.85 10.76 42.85
C LEU A 50 -17.35 11.08 42.99
N GLY A 51 -16.91 12.25 42.47
CA GLY A 51 -15.55 12.77 42.64
C GLY A 51 -14.57 12.30 41.54
N ALA A 52 -15.05 11.69 40.43
CA ALA A 52 -14.18 11.36 39.31
C ALA A 52 -13.82 12.63 38.52
N GLY A 53 -12.54 12.82 38.18
CA GLY A 53 -12.14 13.87 37.24
C GLY A 53 -12.69 13.63 35.82
N PRO A 54 -12.83 14.68 34.96
CA PRO A 54 -13.42 14.56 33.63
C PRO A 54 -12.76 13.49 32.75
N VAL A 55 -11.44 13.43 32.76
CA VAL A 55 -10.67 12.42 32.00
C VAL A 55 -10.93 11.01 32.53
N GLN A 56 -10.99 10.87 33.85
CA GLN A 56 -11.26 9.57 34.50
C GLN A 56 -12.69 9.10 34.22
N ALA A 57 -13.67 10.00 34.28
CA ALA A 57 -15.06 9.70 33.92
C ALA A 57 -15.19 9.28 32.46
N PHE A 58 -14.48 9.98 31.55
CA PHE A 58 -14.47 9.61 30.13
C PHE A 58 -13.91 8.19 29.93
N PHE A 59 -12.71 7.87 30.40
CA PHE A 59 -12.09 6.58 30.15
C PHE A 59 -12.74 5.41 30.90
N LYS A 60 -13.35 5.65 32.05
CA LYS A 60 -14.00 4.59 32.84
C LYS A 60 -15.49 4.35 32.50
N VAL A 61 -16.17 5.38 32.00
CA VAL A 61 -17.63 5.31 31.75
C VAL A 61 -17.92 5.43 30.25
N VAL A 62 -17.52 6.54 29.60
CA VAL A 62 -17.88 6.81 28.21
C VAL A 62 -17.16 5.89 27.24
N PHE A 63 -15.84 5.76 27.40
CA PHE A 63 -15.01 4.99 26.47
C PHE A 63 -15.41 3.50 26.37
N PRO A 64 -15.68 2.77 27.47
CA PRO A 64 -16.18 1.40 27.38
C PRO A 64 -17.55 1.30 26.69
N ASP A 65 -18.41 2.29 26.86
CA ASP A 65 -19.75 2.31 26.27
C ASP A 65 -19.70 2.55 24.76
N ILE A 66 -18.78 3.39 24.28
CA ILE A 66 -18.57 3.65 22.84
C ILE A 66 -17.64 2.62 22.17
N MET A 67 -17.02 1.70 22.92
CA MET A 67 -16.06 0.71 22.41
C MET A 67 -16.57 -0.09 21.20
N PRO A 68 -17.83 -0.51 21.12
CA PRO A 68 -18.35 -1.18 19.92
C PRO A 68 -18.28 -0.29 18.67
N GLY A 69 -18.51 1.01 18.81
CA GLY A 69 -18.36 1.98 17.72
C GLY A 69 -16.91 2.21 17.32
N VAL A 70 -16.00 2.26 18.30
CA VAL A 70 -14.55 2.37 18.06
C VAL A 70 -14.03 1.14 17.33
N LEU A 71 -14.45 -0.05 17.75
CA LEU A 71 -14.04 -1.30 17.08
C LEU A 71 -14.55 -1.37 15.63
N SER A 72 -15.82 -0.98 15.42
CA SER A 72 -16.38 -0.90 14.07
C SER A 72 -15.63 0.10 13.19
N GLY A 73 -15.32 1.29 13.71
CA GLY A 73 -14.54 2.31 13.02
C GLY A 73 -13.12 1.84 12.70
N PHE A 74 -12.47 1.15 13.63
CA PHE A 74 -11.16 0.54 13.41
C PHE A 74 -11.17 -0.49 12.29
N LEU A 75 -12.14 -1.43 12.31
CA LEU A 75 -12.25 -2.45 11.27
C LEU A 75 -12.52 -1.84 9.90
N MET A 76 -13.37 -0.80 9.84
CA MET A 76 -13.65 -0.09 8.60
C MET A 76 -12.41 0.64 8.07
N ALA A 77 -11.71 1.38 8.92
CA ALA A 77 -10.46 2.07 8.55
C ALA A 77 -9.37 1.08 8.10
N PHE A 78 -9.24 -0.06 8.78
CA PHE A 78 -8.32 -1.12 8.42
C PHE A 78 -8.63 -1.69 7.03
N THR A 79 -9.89 -2.01 6.75
CA THR A 79 -10.31 -2.55 5.45
C THR A 79 -10.06 -1.54 4.34
N MET A 80 -10.45 -0.28 4.54
CA MET A 80 -10.24 0.79 3.56
C MET A 80 -8.76 1.06 3.30
N SER A 81 -7.93 0.99 4.34
CA SER A 81 -6.48 1.17 4.20
C SER A 81 -5.79 0.01 3.47
N LEU A 82 -6.30 -1.22 3.60
CA LEU A 82 -5.77 -2.38 2.87
C LEU A 82 -6.10 -2.36 1.39
N ASP A 83 -7.30 -1.89 1.04
CA ASP A 83 -7.82 -1.89 -0.33
C ASP A 83 -7.43 -0.62 -1.11
N ASP A 84 -6.88 0.39 -0.41
CA ASP A 84 -6.52 1.64 -1.06
C ASP A 84 -5.28 1.49 -1.95
N PHE A 85 -5.50 1.64 -3.24
CA PHE A 85 -4.46 1.74 -4.26
C PHE A 85 -4.12 3.20 -4.59
N ILE A 86 -5.14 4.03 -4.80
CA ILE A 86 -4.99 5.36 -5.40
C ILE A 86 -4.18 6.29 -4.48
N ILE A 87 -4.58 6.39 -3.21
CA ILE A 87 -3.92 7.30 -2.27
C ILE A 87 -2.48 6.87 -2.06
N THR A 88 -2.26 5.55 -1.88
CA THR A 88 -0.91 5.00 -1.72
C THR A 88 -0.05 5.28 -2.95
N HIS A 89 -0.56 5.02 -4.16
CA HIS A 89 0.17 5.18 -5.41
C HIS A 89 0.72 6.62 -5.57
N PHE A 90 -0.09 7.64 -5.24
CA PHE A 90 0.31 9.05 -5.34
C PHE A 90 1.03 9.62 -4.11
N THR A 91 1.17 8.88 -3.03
CA THR A 91 1.82 9.36 -1.81
C THR A 91 3.01 8.52 -1.37
N ARG A 92 3.29 7.40 -2.04
CA ARG A 92 4.44 6.54 -1.77
C ARG A 92 5.73 7.16 -2.33
N GLY A 93 6.85 6.82 -1.73
CA GLY A 93 8.18 7.04 -2.27
C GLY A 93 8.70 5.79 -2.97
N ALA A 94 9.88 5.89 -3.60
CA ALA A 94 10.54 4.76 -4.22
C ALA A 94 10.71 3.58 -3.24
N GLY A 95 10.46 2.36 -3.70
CA GLY A 95 10.62 1.15 -2.93
C GLY A 95 9.65 0.96 -1.77
N ILE A 96 8.57 1.76 -1.67
CA ILE A 96 7.55 1.63 -0.64
C ILE A 96 6.25 1.16 -1.27
N ASP A 97 5.87 -0.09 -0.98
CA ASP A 97 4.63 -0.67 -1.45
C ASP A 97 3.69 -1.03 -0.31
N THR A 98 2.39 -0.84 -0.55
CA THR A 98 1.32 -1.49 0.20
C THR A 98 0.92 -2.78 -0.50
N LEU A 99 0.05 -3.56 0.15
CA LEU A 99 -0.45 -4.80 -0.45
C LEU A 99 -1.14 -4.55 -1.80
N SER A 100 -1.95 -3.50 -1.91
CA SER A 100 -2.69 -3.15 -3.13
C SER A 100 -1.75 -2.73 -4.27
N THR A 101 -0.74 -1.89 -4.00
CA THR A 101 0.24 -1.48 -5.01
C THR A 101 1.15 -2.63 -5.43
N LEU A 102 1.51 -3.51 -4.50
CA LEU A 102 2.29 -4.71 -4.79
C LEU A 102 1.51 -5.67 -5.69
N ILE A 103 0.25 -5.96 -5.36
CA ILE A 103 -0.61 -6.82 -6.21
C ILE A 103 -0.73 -6.23 -7.62
N TYR A 104 -0.95 -4.92 -7.71
CA TYR A 104 -1.06 -4.24 -8.99
C TYR A 104 0.22 -4.37 -9.84
N SER A 105 1.40 -4.15 -9.26
CA SER A 105 2.67 -4.28 -9.96
C SER A 105 2.93 -5.73 -10.42
N GLU A 106 2.61 -6.72 -9.56
CA GLU A 106 2.79 -8.13 -9.89
C GLU A 106 1.80 -8.63 -10.96
N VAL A 107 0.57 -8.13 -10.98
CA VAL A 107 -0.40 -8.46 -12.05
C VAL A 107 0.14 -8.00 -13.41
N ARG A 108 0.85 -6.88 -13.47
CA ARG A 108 1.44 -6.36 -14.70
C ARG A 108 2.67 -7.14 -15.17
N ARG A 109 3.49 -7.63 -14.25
CA ARG A 109 4.70 -8.42 -14.57
C ARG A 109 4.40 -9.89 -14.86
N GLY A 110 3.16 -10.32 -14.67
CA GLY A 110 2.81 -11.73 -14.64
C GLY A 110 2.78 -12.28 -13.22
N ILE A 111 1.64 -12.88 -12.85
CA ILE A 111 1.39 -13.28 -11.46
C ILE A 111 2.30 -14.45 -11.06
N LYS A 112 3.20 -14.21 -10.12
CA LYS A 112 4.09 -15.24 -9.56
C LYS A 112 3.32 -16.20 -8.65
N PRO A 113 3.72 -17.49 -8.55
CA PRO A 113 3.10 -18.45 -7.62
C PRO A 113 3.07 -18.00 -6.16
N SER A 114 4.04 -17.19 -5.72
CA SER A 114 4.11 -16.60 -4.39
C SER A 114 2.91 -15.69 -4.07
N MET A 115 2.35 -15.01 -5.07
CA MET A 115 1.18 -14.13 -4.90
C MET A 115 -0.09 -14.94 -4.65
N TYR A 116 -0.25 -16.08 -5.30
CA TYR A 116 -1.37 -16.99 -5.00
C TYR A 116 -1.28 -17.53 -3.57
N ALA A 117 -0.08 -17.87 -3.11
CA ALA A 117 0.14 -18.31 -1.72
C ALA A 117 -0.20 -17.20 -0.72
N LEU A 118 0.25 -15.96 -0.96
CA LEU A 118 -0.05 -14.79 -0.13
C LEU A 118 -1.55 -14.53 -0.06
N SER A 119 -2.24 -14.51 -1.22
CA SER A 119 -3.69 -14.30 -1.30
C SER A 119 -4.47 -15.37 -0.54
N THR A 120 -4.06 -16.63 -0.68
CA THR A 120 -4.67 -17.75 0.03
C THR A 120 -4.49 -17.61 1.54
N LEU A 121 -3.31 -17.21 2.01
CA LEU A 121 -3.02 -17.02 3.43
C LEU A 121 -3.86 -15.89 4.03
N ILE A 122 -3.98 -14.76 3.32
CA ILE A 122 -4.83 -13.63 3.72
C ILE A 122 -6.30 -14.08 3.77
N PHE A 123 -6.78 -14.75 2.72
CA PHE A 123 -8.16 -15.25 2.67
C PHE A 123 -8.48 -16.19 3.84
N VAL A 124 -7.62 -17.17 4.11
CA VAL A 124 -7.80 -18.11 5.23
C VAL A 124 -7.77 -17.36 6.56
N THR A 125 -6.89 -16.39 6.74
CA THR A 125 -6.80 -15.58 7.96
C THR A 125 -8.10 -14.80 8.19
N VAL A 126 -8.60 -14.11 7.16
CA VAL A 126 -9.86 -13.37 7.23
C VAL A 126 -11.05 -14.31 7.48
N LEU A 127 -11.09 -15.47 6.81
CA LEU A 127 -12.13 -16.47 7.00
C LEU A 127 -12.15 -16.99 8.43
N VAL A 128 -11.00 -17.32 9.01
CA VAL A 128 -10.87 -17.77 10.40
C VAL A 128 -11.35 -16.69 11.38
N LEU A 129 -10.94 -15.43 11.15
CA LEU A 129 -11.40 -14.29 11.96
C LEU A 129 -12.92 -14.10 11.87
N LEU A 130 -13.51 -14.21 10.69
CA LEU A 130 -14.96 -14.14 10.49
C LEU A 130 -15.69 -15.29 11.20
N ILE A 131 -15.18 -16.51 11.10
CA ILE A 131 -15.73 -17.66 11.80
C ILE A 131 -15.69 -17.41 13.32
N ILE A 132 -14.56 -16.97 13.87
CA ILE A 132 -14.42 -16.70 15.31
C ILE A 132 -15.37 -15.60 15.78
N THR A 133 -15.56 -14.55 14.99
CA THR A 133 -16.47 -13.44 15.33
C THR A 133 -17.94 -13.83 15.21
N ASN A 134 -18.32 -14.61 14.19
CA ASN A 134 -19.71 -15.03 13.95
C ASN A 134 -20.16 -16.21 14.85
N PHE A 135 -19.26 -17.09 15.27
CA PHE A 135 -19.56 -18.14 16.23
C PHE A 135 -19.70 -17.65 17.68
N SER A 136 -19.75 -16.34 17.90
CA SER A 136 -20.22 -15.78 19.17
C SER A 136 -21.73 -15.90 19.20
N PRO A 137 -22.33 -16.76 20.05
CA PRO A 137 -23.77 -16.82 20.11
C PRO A 137 -24.33 -15.46 20.53
N GLU A 138 -25.07 -14.84 19.63
CA GLU A 138 -25.94 -13.72 19.98
C GLU A 138 -26.89 -14.22 21.07
N GLU A 139 -26.71 -13.75 22.30
CA GLU A 139 -27.68 -13.96 23.33
C GLU A 139 -28.95 -13.21 22.94
N THR A 140 -29.81 -13.84 22.18
CA THR A 140 -31.24 -13.49 22.16
C THR A 140 -31.64 -13.29 23.62
N LYS A 141 -32.09 -12.09 23.97
CA LYS A 141 -32.77 -11.78 25.24
C LYS A 141 -34.03 -12.65 25.35
N LYS A 142 -33.85 -13.92 25.69
CA LYS A 142 -34.96 -14.75 26.11
C LYS A 142 -35.31 -14.28 27.52
N THR A 143 -36.55 -13.88 27.68
CA THR A 143 -37.26 -13.54 28.90
C THR A 143 -36.74 -14.38 30.07
N ALA A 144 -36.23 -13.66 31.08
CA ALA A 144 -35.59 -14.26 32.24
C ALA A 144 -36.62 -15.10 33.07
N VAL A 145 -36.54 -16.40 32.90
CA VAL A 145 -37.07 -17.31 33.93
C VAL A 145 -36.05 -17.27 35.09
N PRO A 146 -36.46 -17.07 36.34
CA PRO A 146 -35.56 -17.02 37.47
C PRO A 146 -34.88 -18.38 37.65
N LEU A 147 -33.58 -18.43 37.40
CA LEU A 147 -32.75 -19.62 37.54
C LEU A 147 -32.31 -19.81 38.99
N SER A 148 -32.11 -21.05 39.41
CA SER A 148 -31.60 -21.38 40.74
C SER A 148 -30.22 -20.74 41.00
N PRO A 149 -29.84 -20.41 42.25
CA PRO A 149 -28.54 -19.78 42.55
C PRO A 149 -27.34 -20.59 42.05
N GLU A 150 -27.43 -21.90 42.04
CA GLU A 150 -26.35 -22.78 41.53
C GLU A 150 -26.21 -22.75 40.00
N GLU A 151 -27.31 -22.69 39.25
CA GLU A 151 -27.28 -22.58 37.80
C GLU A 151 -26.75 -21.22 37.35
N ASN A 152 -27.07 -20.14 38.07
CA ASN A 152 -26.51 -18.81 37.83
C ASN A 152 -24.99 -18.78 38.05
N ALA A 153 -24.48 -19.43 39.11
CA ALA A 153 -23.06 -19.53 39.37
C ALA A 153 -22.32 -20.33 38.26
N ARG A 154 -22.90 -21.43 37.79
CA ARG A 154 -22.35 -22.23 36.68
C ARG A 154 -22.36 -21.45 35.36
N ARG A 155 -23.39 -20.68 35.06
CA ARG A 155 -23.47 -19.80 33.88
C ARG A 155 -22.44 -18.66 33.95
N LEU A 156 -22.28 -18.01 35.11
CA LEU A 156 -21.26 -16.95 35.31
C LEU A 156 -19.86 -17.49 35.13
N ASN A 157 -19.54 -18.66 35.65
CA ASN A 157 -18.21 -19.29 35.48
C ASN A 157 -17.96 -19.70 34.02
N ARG A 158 -19.00 -20.22 33.33
CA ARG A 158 -18.91 -20.53 31.90
C ARG A 158 -18.72 -19.27 31.05
N ARG A 159 -19.40 -18.15 31.38
CA ARG A 159 -19.20 -16.82 30.73
C ARG A 159 -17.79 -16.28 30.96
N LYS A 160 -17.28 -16.31 32.20
CA LYS A 160 -15.88 -15.89 32.50
C LYS A 160 -14.87 -16.72 31.73
N ARG A 161 -15.04 -18.05 31.68
CA ARG A 161 -14.15 -18.95 30.92
C ARG A 161 -14.17 -18.67 29.43
N ASN A 162 -15.35 -18.49 28.81
CA ASN A 162 -15.48 -18.18 27.39
C ASN A 162 -14.92 -16.78 27.06
N SER A 163 -15.12 -15.78 27.94
CA SER A 163 -14.55 -14.45 27.78
C SER A 163 -13.01 -14.48 27.84
N ASN A 164 -12.44 -15.28 28.74
CA ASN A 164 -10.99 -15.42 28.86
C ASN A 164 -10.40 -16.18 27.65
N ILE A 165 -11.10 -17.18 27.12
CA ILE A 165 -10.68 -17.90 25.90
C ILE A 165 -10.72 -16.94 24.70
N LYS A 166 -11.80 -16.14 24.55
CA LYS A 166 -11.89 -15.12 23.48
C LYS A 166 -10.77 -14.08 23.57
N ARG A 167 -10.47 -13.59 24.78
CA ARG A 167 -9.36 -12.64 24.99
C ARG A 167 -8.00 -13.27 24.69
N ALA A 168 -7.80 -14.53 25.07
CA ALA A 168 -6.58 -15.26 24.77
C ALA A 168 -6.38 -15.51 23.27
N VAL A 169 -7.46 -15.88 22.55
CA VAL A 169 -7.44 -16.06 21.09
C VAL A 169 -7.18 -14.73 20.37
N LEU A 170 -7.84 -13.65 20.82
CA LEU A 170 -7.61 -12.32 20.24
C LEU A 170 -6.17 -11.85 20.47
N ALA A 171 -5.64 -12.05 21.70
CA ALA A 171 -4.27 -11.73 22.04
C ALA A 171 -3.26 -12.58 21.23
N ALA A 172 -3.52 -13.87 21.06
CA ALA A 172 -2.68 -14.73 20.22
C ALA A 172 -2.69 -14.30 18.75
N ALA A 173 -3.86 -13.94 18.19
CA ALA A 173 -3.97 -13.44 16.84
C ALA A 173 -3.22 -12.10 16.65
N THR A 174 -3.32 -11.18 17.60
CA THR A 174 -2.57 -9.90 17.55
C THR A 174 -1.06 -10.14 17.67
N VAL A 175 -0.62 -11.07 18.51
CA VAL A 175 0.81 -11.43 18.61
C VAL A 175 1.32 -12.04 17.30
N VAL A 176 0.56 -12.93 16.67
CA VAL A 176 0.92 -13.51 15.36
C VAL A 176 1.03 -12.41 14.29
N ILE A 177 0.08 -11.49 14.23
CA ILE A 177 0.12 -10.36 13.28
C ILE A 177 1.37 -9.48 13.56
N ILE A 178 1.64 -9.14 14.81
CA ILE A 178 2.82 -8.35 15.19
C ILE A 178 4.11 -9.10 14.84
N CYS A 179 4.17 -10.42 15.09
CA CYS A 179 5.34 -11.23 14.73
C CYS A 179 5.54 -11.30 13.19
N VAL A 180 4.47 -11.46 12.42
CA VAL A 180 4.55 -11.49 10.95
C VAL A 180 4.99 -10.13 10.42
N VAL A 181 4.38 -9.05 10.89
CA VAL A 181 4.77 -7.67 10.52
C VAL A 181 6.19 -7.37 10.99
N GLY A 182 6.54 -7.74 12.22
CA GLY A 182 7.90 -7.57 12.76
C GLY A 182 8.95 -8.37 11.99
N PHE A 183 8.64 -9.61 11.60
CA PHE A 183 9.55 -10.44 10.82
C PHE A 183 9.76 -9.89 9.39
N THR A 184 8.68 -9.43 8.74
CA THR A 184 8.77 -8.82 7.40
C THR A 184 9.47 -7.47 7.42
N THR A 185 9.25 -6.65 8.44
CA THR A 185 9.94 -5.35 8.60
C THR A 185 11.40 -5.53 9.04
N TYR A 186 11.70 -6.50 9.91
CA TYR A 186 13.07 -6.81 10.35
C TYR A 186 13.90 -7.36 9.20
N GLY A 187 13.34 -8.23 8.36
CA GLY A 187 14.00 -8.72 7.15
C GLY A 187 14.36 -7.59 6.19
N ARG A 188 13.46 -6.63 5.98
CA ARG A 188 13.71 -5.42 5.17
C ARG A 188 14.66 -4.43 5.81
N TYR A 189 14.64 -4.30 7.14
CA TYR A 189 15.51 -3.34 7.85
C TYR A 189 16.96 -3.85 8.00
N SER A 190 17.14 -5.17 8.04
CA SER A 190 18.47 -5.80 8.13
C SER A 190 19.24 -5.79 6.81
N THR A 191 18.56 -5.58 5.68
CA THR A 191 19.14 -5.47 4.33
C THR A 191 19.21 -4.03 3.83
N LYS A 192 19.39 -3.05 4.70
CA LYS A 192 19.71 -1.70 4.26
C LYS A 192 21.15 -1.68 3.73
N HIS A 193 21.30 -2.14 2.50
CA HIS A 193 22.55 -2.07 1.76
C HIS A 193 22.82 -0.61 1.40
N SER A 194 24.06 -0.19 1.54
CA SER A 194 24.53 1.12 1.10
C SER A 194 24.54 1.28 -0.45
N ASN A 195 24.16 0.22 -1.17
CA ASN A 195 24.13 0.15 -2.62
C ASN A 195 22.73 -0.30 -3.07
N GLU A 196 21.78 0.62 -3.12
CA GLU A 196 20.45 0.41 -3.71
C GLU A 196 20.33 1.29 -4.96
N LEU A 197 19.82 0.73 -6.05
CA LEU A 197 19.52 1.44 -7.31
C LEU A 197 18.01 1.49 -7.51
N TYR A 198 17.47 2.68 -7.64
CA TYR A 198 16.04 2.91 -7.87
C TYR A 198 15.76 3.13 -9.34
N VAL A 199 15.06 2.18 -9.97
CA VAL A 199 14.71 2.19 -11.38
C VAL A 199 13.22 2.41 -11.57
N TYR A 200 12.83 3.36 -12.43
CA TYR A 200 11.44 3.66 -12.77
C TYR A 200 11.19 3.39 -14.24
N ASN A 201 10.44 2.34 -14.55
CA ASN A 201 10.29 1.85 -15.91
C ASN A 201 8.87 1.35 -16.19
N TRP A 202 8.61 0.98 -17.44
CA TRP A 202 7.38 0.34 -17.90
C TRP A 202 7.23 -1.08 -17.35
N GLY A 203 5.98 -1.58 -17.27
CA GLY A 203 5.66 -2.84 -16.58
C GLY A 203 6.31 -4.10 -17.13
N GLU A 204 6.48 -4.22 -18.45
CA GLU A 204 6.88 -5.47 -19.12
C GLU A 204 8.17 -5.33 -19.95
N TYR A 205 9.05 -4.39 -19.58
CA TYR A 205 10.22 -4.06 -20.39
C TYR A 205 11.52 -4.75 -19.97
N ILE A 206 11.53 -5.47 -18.84
CA ILE A 206 12.69 -6.22 -18.37
C ILE A 206 12.26 -7.54 -17.74
N ASP A 207 13.02 -8.58 -17.95
CA ASP A 207 12.84 -9.87 -17.28
C ASP A 207 13.49 -9.83 -15.89
N ASP A 208 12.81 -10.41 -14.89
CA ASP A 208 13.31 -10.45 -13.52
C ASP A 208 14.68 -11.16 -13.42
N SER A 209 14.99 -12.08 -14.32
CA SER A 209 16.29 -12.77 -14.36
C SER A 209 17.45 -11.83 -14.65
N VAL A 210 17.21 -10.76 -15.43
CA VAL A 210 18.24 -9.73 -15.73
C VAL A 210 18.54 -8.90 -14.49
N ILE A 211 17.52 -8.56 -13.70
CA ILE A 211 17.69 -7.84 -12.43
C ILE A 211 18.48 -8.71 -11.45
N GLU A 212 18.15 -10.00 -11.38
CA GLU A 212 18.86 -10.95 -10.51
C GLU A 212 20.32 -11.11 -10.93
N GLN A 213 20.59 -11.26 -12.23
CA GLN A 213 21.94 -11.34 -12.77
C GLN A 213 22.74 -10.05 -12.47
N PHE A 214 22.15 -8.87 -12.63
CA PHE A 214 22.79 -7.62 -12.29
C PHE A 214 23.15 -7.55 -10.81
N ARG A 215 22.26 -8.01 -9.94
CA ARG A 215 22.51 -8.10 -8.50
C ARG A 215 23.67 -9.04 -8.17
N GLU A 216 23.71 -10.24 -8.82
CA GLU A 216 24.79 -11.21 -8.62
C GLU A 216 26.15 -10.69 -9.08
N GLU A 217 26.19 -9.97 -10.22
CA GLU A 217 27.41 -9.44 -10.80
C GLU A 217 27.96 -8.20 -10.08
N THR A 218 27.06 -7.32 -9.59
CA THR A 218 27.46 -6.01 -9.05
C THR A 218 27.35 -5.91 -7.53
N GLY A 219 26.55 -6.76 -6.89
CA GLY A 219 26.19 -6.65 -5.47
C GLY A 219 25.25 -5.48 -5.17
N ILE A 220 24.63 -4.86 -6.21
CA ILE A 220 23.69 -3.74 -6.08
C ILE A 220 22.28 -4.29 -6.06
N GLU A 221 21.49 -3.95 -5.02
CA GLU A 221 20.06 -4.26 -4.98
C GLU A 221 19.28 -3.28 -5.86
N VAL A 222 18.43 -3.81 -6.75
CA VAL A 222 17.60 -2.99 -7.64
C VAL A 222 16.18 -2.93 -7.12
N THR A 223 15.72 -1.72 -6.78
CA THR A 223 14.31 -1.43 -6.52
C THR A 223 13.69 -0.94 -7.82
N TYR A 224 12.76 -1.74 -8.35
CA TYR A 224 12.19 -1.51 -9.67
C TYR A 224 10.72 -1.12 -9.55
N ASP A 225 10.43 0.17 -9.73
CA ASP A 225 9.09 0.73 -9.71
C ASP A 225 8.52 0.87 -11.12
N LEU A 226 7.19 0.82 -11.24
CA LEU A 226 6.48 0.84 -12.51
C LEU A 226 5.65 2.10 -12.69
N PHE A 227 5.58 2.59 -13.93
CA PHE A 227 4.59 3.58 -14.37
C PHE A 227 3.83 3.07 -15.61
N GLU A 228 2.67 3.67 -15.86
CA GLU A 228 1.80 3.30 -17.00
C GLU A 228 1.94 4.25 -18.18
N THR A 229 2.12 5.52 -17.89
CA THR A 229 2.20 6.58 -18.89
C THR A 229 3.30 7.58 -18.53
N ASN A 230 3.86 8.22 -19.55
CA ASN A 230 4.82 9.30 -19.35
C ASN A 230 4.20 10.48 -18.57
N GLU A 231 2.90 10.72 -18.75
CA GLU A 231 2.14 11.78 -18.08
C GLU A 231 1.98 11.52 -16.58
N GLU A 232 1.98 10.25 -16.16
CA GLU A 232 2.00 9.84 -14.76
C GLU A 232 3.40 9.95 -14.16
N MET A 233 4.40 9.49 -14.88
CA MET A 233 5.80 9.47 -14.44
C MET A 233 6.38 10.90 -14.30
N TYR A 234 6.14 11.76 -15.30
CA TYR A 234 6.77 13.09 -15.38
C TYR A 234 6.51 13.96 -14.14
N PRO A 235 5.26 14.14 -13.63
CA PRO A 235 5.02 14.94 -12.44
C PRO A 235 5.70 14.41 -11.17
N VAL A 236 5.96 13.11 -11.09
CA VAL A 236 6.66 12.48 -9.95
C VAL A 236 8.13 12.90 -9.96
N ILE A 237 8.76 12.90 -11.13
CA ILE A 237 10.16 13.33 -11.30
C ILE A 237 10.28 14.85 -11.14
N GLU A 238 9.43 15.63 -11.82
CA GLU A 238 9.42 17.09 -11.76
C GLU A 238 9.24 17.62 -10.34
N ALA A 239 8.42 16.96 -9.56
CA ALA A 239 8.19 17.31 -8.17
C ALA A 239 9.42 17.11 -7.27
N GLY A 240 10.43 16.32 -7.69
CA GLY A 240 11.60 15.99 -6.90
C GLY A 240 11.30 15.33 -5.55
N ALA A 241 10.07 14.80 -5.40
CA ALA A 241 9.61 14.24 -4.13
C ALA A 241 10.07 12.79 -3.93
N VAL A 242 10.47 12.13 -5.01
CA VAL A 242 11.01 10.77 -5.05
C VAL A 242 12.31 10.81 -5.84
N ASN A 243 13.36 10.21 -5.30
CA ASN A 243 14.64 10.10 -5.98
C ASN A 243 14.70 8.76 -6.70
N TYR A 244 14.69 8.80 -8.02
CA TYR A 244 15.02 7.68 -8.88
C TYR A 244 16.40 7.91 -9.51
N ASP A 245 17.19 6.83 -9.61
CA ASP A 245 18.53 6.87 -10.20
C ASP A 245 18.46 6.68 -11.72
N VAL A 246 17.52 5.84 -12.18
CA VAL A 246 17.32 5.54 -13.59
C VAL A 246 15.84 5.60 -13.93
N VAL A 247 15.49 6.31 -15.02
CA VAL A 247 14.14 6.40 -15.56
C VAL A 247 14.15 5.99 -17.02
N CYS A 248 13.15 5.24 -17.48
CA CYS A 248 13.05 4.79 -18.87
C CYS A 248 11.78 5.37 -19.54
N PRO A 249 11.74 6.66 -19.88
CA PRO A 249 10.61 7.29 -20.58
C PRO A 249 10.64 7.05 -22.08
N SER A 250 9.62 7.51 -22.78
CA SER A 250 9.65 7.64 -24.23
C SER A 250 10.52 8.83 -24.66
N ASP A 251 11.01 8.78 -25.87
CA ASP A 251 11.91 9.75 -26.50
C ASP A 251 11.45 11.22 -26.38
N TYR A 252 10.20 11.53 -26.74
CA TYR A 252 9.65 12.89 -26.60
C TYR A 252 9.66 13.41 -25.15
N MET A 253 9.55 12.49 -24.20
CA MET A 253 9.60 12.84 -22.77
C MET A 253 11.02 13.10 -22.31
N ILE A 254 12.02 12.41 -22.87
CA ILE A 254 13.46 12.69 -22.65
C ILE A 254 13.75 14.14 -23.03
N GLN A 255 13.33 14.57 -24.22
CA GLN A 255 13.51 15.97 -24.67
C GLN A 255 12.92 16.96 -23.65
N LYS A 256 11.68 16.73 -23.21
CA LYS A 256 11.01 17.56 -22.21
C LYS A 256 11.76 17.60 -20.88
N MET A 257 12.29 16.45 -20.43
CA MET A 257 13.06 16.37 -19.18
C MET A 257 14.40 17.09 -19.29
N ILE A 258 15.06 17.05 -20.43
CA ILE A 258 16.29 17.83 -20.72
C ILE A 258 15.98 19.33 -20.64
N GLU A 259 14.94 19.80 -21.33
CA GLU A 259 14.52 21.21 -21.33
C GLU A 259 14.22 21.75 -19.92
N ASN A 260 13.76 20.89 -19.01
CA ASN A 260 13.46 21.23 -17.62
C ASN A 260 14.60 20.90 -16.64
N ASN A 261 15.79 20.53 -17.12
CA ASN A 261 16.98 20.20 -16.32
C ASN A 261 16.71 19.10 -15.25
N LEU A 262 15.96 18.08 -15.63
CA LEU A 262 15.60 16.96 -14.74
C LEU A 262 16.53 15.76 -14.89
N LEU A 263 17.42 15.76 -15.88
CA LEU A 263 18.36 14.66 -16.16
C LEU A 263 19.79 15.09 -15.87
N ALA A 264 20.59 14.13 -15.41
CA ALA A 264 22.04 14.29 -15.27
C ALA A 264 22.77 13.77 -16.51
N GLU A 265 23.89 14.38 -16.86
CA GLU A 265 24.74 13.88 -17.93
C GLU A 265 25.34 12.51 -17.59
N ILE A 266 25.35 11.64 -18.60
CA ILE A 266 25.87 10.28 -18.48
C ILE A 266 27.36 10.26 -18.72
N ASN A 267 28.11 9.64 -17.81
CA ASN A 267 29.52 9.36 -18.06
C ASN A 267 29.67 8.05 -18.85
N PHE A 268 29.84 8.15 -20.15
CA PHE A 268 29.93 7.02 -21.07
C PHE A 268 31.17 6.15 -20.87
N ASP A 269 32.23 6.66 -20.24
CA ASP A 269 33.41 5.86 -19.90
C ASP A 269 33.08 4.71 -18.94
N ASN A 270 31.98 4.85 -18.19
CA ASN A 270 31.46 3.84 -17.27
C ASN A 270 30.50 2.86 -17.94
N ILE A 271 30.19 3.01 -19.24
CA ILE A 271 29.24 2.17 -19.98
C ILE A 271 29.91 1.48 -21.17
N PRO A 272 30.80 0.51 -20.94
CA PRO A 272 31.52 -0.17 -22.03
C PRO A 272 30.58 -0.91 -22.99
N ASN A 273 29.43 -1.34 -22.52
CA ASN A 273 28.42 -2.04 -23.29
C ASN A 273 27.66 -1.14 -24.30
N LEU A 274 27.89 0.18 -24.28
CA LEU A 274 27.34 1.09 -25.31
C LEU A 274 27.79 0.66 -26.72
N ALA A 275 28.97 0.08 -26.86
CA ALA A 275 29.46 -0.42 -28.11
C ALA A 275 28.64 -1.58 -28.72
N ASN A 276 27.78 -2.21 -27.94
CA ASN A 276 26.86 -3.26 -28.38
C ASN A 276 25.56 -2.69 -29.01
N ILE A 277 25.31 -1.39 -28.89
CA ILE A 277 24.13 -0.73 -29.48
C ILE A 277 24.45 -0.39 -30.94
N ASP A 278 23.53 -0.76 -31.85
CA ASP A 278 23.67 -0.40 -33.25
C ASP A 278 23.71 1.14 -33.40
N PRO A 279 24.71 1.69 -34.09
CA PRO A 279 24.88 3.14 -34.30
C PRO A 279 23.64 3.83 -34.89
N LYS A 280 22.83 3.08 -35.63
CA LYS A 280 21.55 3.60 -36.18
C LYS A 280 20.61 4.08 -35.08
N PHE A 281 20.51 3.38 -33.94
CA PHE A 281 19.62 3.80 -32.84
C PHE A 281 20.17 5.00 -32.08
N LEU A 282 21.50 5.10 -31.97
CA LEU A 282 22.14 6.30 -31.43
C LEU A 282 21.96 7.54 -32.34
N GLU A 283 21.91 7.33 -33.64
CA GLU A 283 21.62 8.40 -34.61
C GLU A 283 20.15 8.85 -34.49
N MET A 284 19.23 7.91 -34.34
CA MET A 284 17.79 8.21 -34.20
C MET A 284 17.51 8.95 -32.89
N SER A 285 18.18 8.63 -31.80
CA SER A 285 17.98 9.29 -30.49
C SER A 285 18.43 10.75 -30.48
N ARG A 286 19.26 11.18 -31.42
CA ARG A 286 19.69 12.60 -31.56
C ARG A 286 18.57 13.56 -31.87
N GLU A 287 17.43 13.07 -32.34
CA GLU A 287 16.24 13.91 -32.54
C GLU A 287 15.74 14.50 -31.21
N PHE A 288 15.91 13.77 -30.12
CA PHE A 288 15.39 14.12 -28.79
C PHE A 288 16.50 14.46 -27.78
N ASP A 289 17.71 13.93 -27.97
CA ASP A 289 18.94 14.20 -27.21
C ASP A 289 20.09 14.49 -28.22
N PRO A 290 20.23 15.72 -28.67
CA PRO A 290 21.09 16.05 -29.84
C PRO A 290 22.53 15.60 -29.74
N GLU A 291 23.10 15.59 -28.54
CA GLU A 291 24.48 15.18 -28.28
C GLU A 291 24.56 13.77 -27.67
N ASN A 292 23.41 13.10 -27.45
CA ASN A 292 23.32 11.85 -26.72
C ASN A 292 24.01 11.88 -25.36
N LEU A 293 23.86 12.97 -24.61
CA LEU A 293 24.52 13.15 -23.32
C LEU A 293 23.70 12.61 -22.14
N TYR A 294 22.37 12.52 -22.28
CA TYR A 294 21.45 12.27 -21.19
C TYR A 294 20.76 10.91 -21.29
N SER A 295 20.83 10.25 -22.44
CA SER A 295 20.07 9.05 -22.69
C SER A 295 20.83 7.97 -23.45
N VAL A 296 20.43 6.72 -23.25
CA VAL A 296 20.88 5.55 -23.99
C VAL A 296 19.65 4.83 -24.54
N PRO A 297 19.59 4.53 -25.85
CA PRO A 297 18.50 3.76 -26.42
C PRO A 297 18.35 2.39 -25.76
N TYR A 298 17.16 2.12 -25.20
CA TYR A 298 16.88 0.88 -24.49
C TYR A 298 16.09 -0.11 -25.34
N THR A 299 15.00 0.36 -25.93
CA THR A 299 14.14 -0.45 -26.81
C THR A 299 13.49 0.44 -27.86
N TRP A 300 13.03 -0.17 -28.94
CA TRP A 300 12.29 0.55 -29.98
C TRP A 300 11.09 -0.26 -30.42
N GLY A 301 10.08 0.43 -30.94
CA GLY A 301 8.87 -0.18 -31.47
C GLY A 301 8.41 0.50 -32.73
N THR A 302 7.64 -0.24 -33.55
CA THR A 302 7.00 0.30 -34.73
C THR A 302 5.52 0.51 -34.45
N VAL A 303 5.00 1.68 -34.86
CA VAL A 303 3.57 1.93 -34.90
C VAL A 303 3.04 1.59 -36.27
N GLY A 304 2.01 0.76 -36.33
CA GLY A 304 1.37 0.35 -37.57
C GLY A 304 -0.14 0.39 -37.48
N ILE A 305 -0.79 0.54 -38.63
CA ILE A 305 -2.25 0.45 -38.72
C ILE A 305 -2.65 -0.97 -39.04
N LEU A 306 -3.30 -1.64 -38.08
CA LEU A 306 -3.92 -2.94 -38.34
C LEU A 306 -5.31 -2.75 -38.93
N TYR A 307 -5.54 -3.28 -40.12
CA TYR A 307 -6.84 -3.23 -40.76
C TYR A 307 -7.36 -4.59 -41.19
N TYR A 308 -8.67 -4.79 -41.13
CA TYR A 308 -9.31 -6.04 -41.48
C TYR A 308 -9.67 -6.04 -42.98
N ILE A 309 -8.85 -6.73 -43.82
CA ILE A 309 -8.93 -6.76 -45.28
C ILE A 309 -10.33 -7.03 -45.82
N PRO A 310 -11.13 -8.00 -45.33
CA PRO A 310 -12.48 -8.25 -45.86
C PRO A 310 -13.45 -7.09 -45.69
N LYS A 311 -13.29 -6.23 -44.68
CA LYS A 311 -14.12 -5.02 -44.51
C LYS A 311 -13.62 -3.84 -45.33
N CYS A 312 -12.32 -3.66 -45.49
CA CYS A 312 -11.75 -2.56 -46.26
C CYS A 312 -12.00 -2.67 -47.75
N ARG A 313 -12.02 -3.88 -48.34
CA ARG A 313 -12.37 -4.07 -49.77
C ARG A 313 -13.77 -3.58 -50.13
N ARG A 314 -14.69 -3.53 -49.17
CA ARG A 314 -16.05 -3.02 -49.37
C ARG A 314 -16.14 -1.47 -49.40
N CYS A 315 -15.14 -0.77 -48.91
CA CYS A 315 -15.10 0.68 -48.87
C CYS A 315 -14.31 1.28 -50.05
N LEU A 316 -13.60 0.44 -50.82
CA LEU A 316 -12.75 0.84 -51.93
C LEU A 316 -13.33 0.40 -53.28
N SER A 317 -14.48 -0.27 -53.33
CA SER A 317 -15.32 -0.57 -54.50
C SER A 317 -16.55 0.35 -54.52
#